data_b96313a83aae44953e0584f133ddd6e0
#
_entry.id   b96313a83aae44953e0584f133ddd6e0
#
_cell.length_a   1.000
_cell.length_b   1.000
_cell.length_c   1.000
_cell.angle_alpha   90.00
_cell.angle_beta   90.00
_cell.angle_gamma   90.00
#
_symmetry.space_group_name_H-M   'P 1'
#
loop_
_entity.id
_entity.type
_entity.pdbx_description
1 polymer ?
#
loop_
_entity_poly.entity_id
_entity_poly.type
_entity_poly.pdbx_seq_one_letter_code
_entity_poly.pdbx_strand_id
1 'polypeptide(L)'
;MKRSRIVYFLFLFSGITALIYEVVWTRMLTLAFGHTVFSVSIVLASFMAGLGFGSYFSGHAINHIGGKKTQSDSSSLSKEFSEDLETSSLLLIYGWIEVALFLLCLIVSLILFKFSVIYSWFSFFVPESIVVQNIFKSFLAFILMFIPASLMGATLPIISQYYITDNIKLDARLGLLYGINTFGAALGCLLTGFFLIANFGVLQTVLAATVLSLFVGISAIRIYQESVES
;
A
#
# COMPACT_ATOMS: atom_id res chain seq x y z
N MET A 1 9.00 -22.99 7.90
CA MET A 1 8.10 -22.49 8.99
C MET A 1 8.49 -21.15 9.60
N LYS A 2 9.76 -20.80 9.84
CA LYS A 2 10.14 -19.48 10.39
C LYS A 2 9.90 -18.33 9.40
N ARG A 3 10.31 -18.46 8.13
CA ARG A 3 10.16 -17.42 7.08
C ARG A 3 8.69 -17.03 6.85
N SER A 4 7.79 -18.00 6.75
CA SER A 4 6.35 -17.76 6.57
C SER A 4 5.75 -16.88 7.68
N ARG A 5 6.11 -17.11 8.95
CA ARG A 5 5.63 -16.28 10.07
C ARG A 5 6.10 -14.83 9.98
N ILE A 6 7.33 -14.60 9.55
CA ILE A 6 7.87 -13.23 9.41
C ILE A 6 7.10 -12.46 8.34
N VAL A 7 6.77 -13.08 7.20
CA VAL A 7 5.99 -12.42 6.15
C VAL A 7 4.59 -12.02 6.62
N TYR A 8 3.93 -12.84 7.46
CA TYR A 8 2.65 -12.45 8.08
C TYR A 8 2.80 -11.22 8.98
N PHE A 9 3.89 -11.10 9.76
CA PHE A 9 4.17 -9.91 10.56
C PHE A 9 4.44 -8.68 9.68
N LEU A 10 5.20 -8.83 8.61
CA LEU A 10 5.46 -7.72 7.68
C LEU A 10 4.15 -7.23 7.06
N PHE A 11 3.27 -8.15 6.69
CA PHE A 11 1.99 -7.82 6.08
C PHE A 11 0.99 -7.20 7.08
N LEU A 12 1.07 -7.57 8.37
CA LEU A 12 0.37 -6.89 9.46
C LEU A 12 0.82 -5.43 9.56
N PHE A 13 2.13 -5.17 9.56
CA PHE A 13 2.67 -3.81 9.63
C PHE A 13 2.35 -2.98 8.40
N SER A 14 2.34 -3.59 7.21
CA SER A 14 1.88 -2.93 5.98
C SER A 14 0.43 -2.48 6.10
N GLY A 15 -0.47 -3.31 6.65
CA GLY A 15 -1.85 -2.91 6.95
C GLY A 15 -1.96 -1.77 7.96
N ILE A 16 -1.15 -1.80 9.02
CA ILE A 16 -1.08 -0.72 10.02
C ILE A 16 -0.70 0.60 9.35
N THR A 17 0.37 0.63 8.56
CA THR A 17 0.85 1.85 7.90
C THR A 17 -0.15 2.40 6.91
N ALA A 18 -0.82 1.56 6.13
CA ALA A 18 -1.82 1.98 5.15
C ALA A 18 -2.95 2.79 5.80
N LEU A 19 -3.50 2.32 6.92
CA LEU A 19 -4.57 3.02 7.62
C LEU A 19 -4.08 4.21 8.46
N ILE A 20 -2.82 4.21 8.91
CA ILE A 20 -2.23 5.43 9.48
C ILE A 20 -2.25 6.55 8.44
N TYR A 21 -1.82 6.29 7.20
CA TYR A 21 -1.84 7.28 6.12
C TYR A 21 -3.27 7.76 5.81
N GLU A 22 -4.22 6.84 5.69
CA GLU A 22 -5.61 7.17 5.39
C GLU A 22 -6.20 8.14 6.43
N VAL A 23 -6.02 7.85 7.73
CA VAL A 23 -6.52 8.70 8.82
C VAL A 23 -5.80 10.06 8.85
N VAL A 24 -4.48 10.06 8.68
CA VAL A 24 -3.68 11.29 8.66
C VAL A 24 -4.05 12.18 7.47
N TRP A 25 -4.18 11.61 6.27
CA TRP A 25 -4.56 12.35 5.07
C TRP A 25 -5.99 12.87 5.15
N THR A 26 -6.91 12.11 5.74
CA THR A 26 -8.26 12.59 6.06
C THR A 26 -8.20 13.83 6.96
N ARG A 27 -7.34 13.82 7.98
CA ARG A 27 -7.16 14.97 8.88
C ARG A 27 -6.56 16.18 8.14
N MET A 28 -5.53 15.96 7.32
CA MET A 28 -4.90 17.03 6.53
C MET A 28 -5.87 17.67 5.55
N LEU A 29 -6.66 16.86 4.83
CA LEU A 29 -7.67 17.38 3.91
C LEU A 29 -8.82 18.09 4.63
N THR A 30 -9.23 17.60 5.79
CA THR A 30 -10.23 18.31 6.61
C THR A 30 -9.78 19.71 6.97
N LEU A 31 -8.50 19.87 7.32
CA LEU A 31 -7.92 21.19 7.57
C LEU A 31 -7.84 22.07 6.32
N ALA A 32 -7.60 21.48 5.15
CA ALA A 32 -7.48 22.20 3.88
C ALA A 32 -8.82 22.61 3.28
N PHE A 33 -9.86 21.77 3.41
CA PHE A 33 -11.19 22.01 2.82
C PHE A 33 -12.14 22.70 3.80
N GLY A 34 -11.91 22.61 5.10
CA GLY A 34 -12.82 23.12 6.14
C GLY A 34 -14.08 22.26 6.36
N HIS A 35 -14.25 21.16 5.63
CA HIS A 35 -15.41 20.27 5.69
C HIS A 35 -15.00 18.81 5.85
N THR A 36 -15.43 18.17 6.94
CA THR A 36 -15.11 16.77 7.26
C THR A 36 -15.71 15.76 6.26
N VAL A 37 -16.98 15.94 5.91
CA VAL A 37 -17.69 14.99 5.02
C VAL A 37 -17.03 14.91 3.64
N PHE A 38 -16.70 16.06 3.04
CA PHE A 38 -16.01 16.08 1.74
C PHE A 38 -14.64 15.41 1.81
N SER A 39 -13.85 15.73 2.84
CA SER A 39 -12.52 15.16 3.02
C SER A 39 -12.55 13.65 3.19
N VAL A 40 -13.42 13.14 4.05
CA VAL A 40 -13.60 11.69 4.25
C VAL A 40 -14.03 11.01 2.96
N SER A 41 -15.01 11.58 2.23
CA SER A 41 -15.50 11.00 0.99
C SER A 41 -14.40 10.91 -0.10
N ILE A 42 -13.58 11.95 -0.24
CA ILE A 42 -12.48 11.97 -1.22
C ILE A 42 -11.41 10.93 -0.85
N VAL A 43 -11.02 10.89 0.42
CA VAL A 43 -10.01 9.93 0.88
C VAL A 43 -10.50 8.50 0.70
N LEU A 44 -11.69 8.17 1.19
CA LEU A 44 -12.26 6.83 1.02
C LEU A 44 -12.41 6.44 -0.45
N ALA A 45 -12.92 7.35 -1.29
CA ALA A 45 -13.08 7.08 -2.71
C ALA A 45 -11.72 6.83 -3.41
N SER A 46 -10.70 7.64 -3.11
CA SER A 46 -9.36 7.47 -3.70
C SER A 46 -8.67 6.20 -3.21
N PHE A 47 -8.80 5.86 -1.91
CA PHE A 47 -8.27 4.62 -1.36
C PHE A 47 -8.96 3.39 -1.95
N MET A 48 -10.29 3.34 -1.92
CA MET A 48 -11.03 2.19 -2.46
C MET A 48 -10.77 2.00 -3.95
N ALA A 49 -10.80 3.09 -4.74
CA ALA A 49 -10.49 3.04 -6.16
C ALA A 49 -9.03 2.61 -6.41
N GLY A 50 -8.07 3.16 -5.64
CA GLY A 50 -6.66 2.81 -5.74
C GLY A 50 -6.40 1.35 -5.36
N LEU A 51 -6.91 0.89 -4.22
CA LEU A 51 -6.78 -0.51 -3.77
C LEU A 51 -7.37 -1.47 -4.81
N GLY A 52 -8.56 -1.18 -5.34
CA GLY A 52 -9.20 -1.99 -6.38
C GLY A 52 -8.39 -2.02 -7.67
N PHE A 53 -7.94 -0.86 -8.14
CA PHE A 53 -7.13 -0.73 -9.34
C PHE A 53 -5.79 -1.48 -9.21
N GLY A 54 -5.06 -1.24 -8.13
CA GLY A 54 -3.78 -1.88 -7.87
C GLY A 54 -3.88 -3.39 -7.75
N SER A 55 -4.89 -3.89 -7.04
CA SER A 55 -5.16 -5.32 -6.90
C SER A 55 -5.50 -5.98 -8.24
N TYR A 56 -6.35 -5.34 -9.05
CA TYR A 56 -6.72 -5.84 -10.37
C TYR A 56 -5.52 -5.94 -11.32
N PHE A 57 -4.74 -4.85 -11.43
CA PHE A 57 -3.61 -4.81 -12.35
C PHE A 57 -2.47 -5.74 -11.93
N SER A 58 -2.13 -5.80 -10.63
CA SER A 58 -1.08 -6.70 -10.15
C SER A 58 -1.48 -8.16 -10.31
N GLY A 59 -2.73 -8.53 -10.02
CA GLY A 59 -3.24 -9.88 -10.25
C GLY A 59 -3.19 -10.28 -11.73
N HIS A 60 -3.55 -9.36 -12.63
CA HIS A 60 -3.48 -9.61 -14.07
C HIS A 60 -2.03 -9.73 -14.57
N ALA A 61 -1.12 -8.86 -14.09
CA ALA A 61 0.30 -8.90 -14.45
C ALA A 61 0.96 -10.22 -14.02
N ILE A 62 0.69 -10.69 -12.80
CA ILE A 62 1.21 -11.96 -12.28
C ILE A 62 0.75 -13.14 -13.15
N ASN A 63 -0.54 -13.18 -13.51
CA ASN A 63 -1.09 -14.25 -14.35
C ASN A 63 -0.46 -14.27 -15.76
N HIS A 64 -0.12 -13.12 -16.33
CA HIS A 64 0.56 -13.06 -17.62
C HIS A 64 2.02 -13.53 -17.57
N ILE A 65 2.69 -13.31 -16.46
CA ILE A 65 4.09 -13.75 -16.26
C ILE A 65 4.13 -15.27 -16.03
N GLY A 66 3.26 -15.81 -15.16
CA GLY A 66 3.18 -17.24 -14.85
C GLY A 66 2.65 -18.10 -16.00
N GLY A 67 1.67 -17.61 -16.77
CA GLY A 67 1.05 -18.38 -17.87
C GLY A 67 1.93 -18.63 -19.09
N LYS A 68 3.03 -17.92 -19.26
CA LYS A 68 3.96 -18.11 -20.41
C LYS A 68 4.94 -19.27 -20.24
N LYS A 69 5.13 -19.81 -19.05
CA LYS A 69 6.16 -20.81 -18.75
C LYS A 69 5.71 -22.27 -18.74
N THR A 70 4.42 -22.56 -18.87
CA THR A 70 3.89 -23.94 -18.72
C THR A 70 4.16 -24.86 -19.93
N GLN A 71 4.86 -24.42 -20.96
CA GLN A 71 5.10 -25.18 -22.20
C GLN A 71 6.57 -25.54 -22.50
N SER A 72 7.46 -25.45 -21.54
CA SER A 72 8.85 -25.88 -21.75
C SER A 72 9.11 -27.20 -21.03
N ASP A 73 9.38 -28.25 -21.79
CA ASP A 73 9.85 -29.58 -21.33
C ASP A 73 11.20 -29.45 -20.61
N SER A 74 11.15 -29.29 -19.30
CA SER A 74 12.33 -29.30 -18.44
C SER A 74 12.17 -30.38 -17.36
N SER A 75 13.29 -31.03 -17.00
CA SER A 75 13.35 -32.05 -15.94
C SER A 75 12.75 -31.55 -14.63
N SER A 76 12.16 -32.44 -13.82
CA SER A 76 11.48 -32.10 -12.56
C SER A 76 12.32 -31.26 -11.60
N LEU A 77 13.63 -31.47 -11.52
CA LEU A 77 14.57 -30.70 -10.70
C LEU A 77 14.77 -29.25 -11.16
N SER A 78 14.81 -29.01 -12.48
CA SER A 78 14.92 -27.64 -13.01
C SER A 78 13.62 -26.86 -12.86
N LYS A 79 12.50 -27.54 -12.78
CA LYS A 79 11.18 -26.97 -12.55
C LYS A 79 11.02 -26.50 -11.10
N GLU A 80 11.38 -27.34 -10.14
CA GLU A 80 11.34 -27.03 -8.70
C GLU A 80 12.25 -25.84 -8.36
N PHE A 81 13.49 -25.83 -8.89
CA PHE A 81 14.42 -24.71 -8.72
C PHE A 81 13.94 -23.39 -9.35
N SER A 82 13.27 -23.46 -10.51
CA SER A 82 12.72 -22.26 -11.15
C SER A 82 11.48 -21.73 -10.43
N GLU A 83 10.65 -22.59 -9.85
CA GLU A 83 9.50 -22.20 -9.04
C GLU A 83 9.92 -21.52 -7.71
N ASP A 84 10.97 -22.03 -7.07
CA ASP A 84 11.51 -21.41 -5.85
C ASP A 84 12.12 -20.03 -6.11
N LEU A 85 12.84 -19.84 -7.21
CA LEU A 85 13.38 -18.53 -7.62
C LEU A 85 12.27 -17.54 -7.99
N GLU A 86 11.23 -17.99 -8.68
CA GLU A 86 10.09 -17.17 -9.07
C GLU A 86 9.28 -16.74 -7.83
N THR A 87 9.04 -17.67 -6.92
CA THR A 87 8.36 -17.41 -5.65
C THR A 87 9.15 -16.44 -4.78
N SER A 88 10.46 -16.60 -4.69
CA SER A 88 11.33 -15.68 -3.96
C SER A 88 11.34 -14.28 -4.56
N SER A 89 11.28 -14.13 -5.89
CA SER A 89 11.28 -12.83 -6.56
C SER A 89 10.04 -11.98 -6.23
N LEU A 90 8.89 -12.60 -5.92
CA LEU A 90 7.68 -11.89 -5.48
C LEU A 90 7.87 -11.16 -4.15
N LEU A 91 8.65 -11.74 -3.24
CA LEU A 91 8.99 -11.09 -1.98
C LEU A 91 9.89 -9.87 -2.19
N LEU A 92 10.79 -9.94 -3.17
CA LEU A 92 11.61 -8.79 -3.57
C LEU A 92 10.75 -7.66 -4.15
N ILE A 93 9.80 -7.99 -5.04
CA ILE A 93 8.86 -7.02 -5.61
C ILE A 93 8.04 -6.35 -4.51
N TYR A 94 7.51 -7.13 -3.56
CA TYR A 94 6.81 -6.62 -2.39
C TYR A 94 7.68 -5.64 -1.60
N GLY A 95 8.93 -6.01 -1.31
CA GLY A 95 9.87 -5.15 -0.60
C GLY A 95 10.12 -3.82 -1.31
N TRP A 96 10.28 -3.82 -2.64
CA TRP A 96 10.46 -2.61 -3.43
C TRP A 96 9.19 -1.74 -3.47
N ILE A 97 7.99 -2.35 -3.48
CA ILE A 97 6.74 -1.62 -3.37
C ILE A 97 6.65 -0.89 -2.02
N GLU A 98 7.02 -1.53 -0.93
CA GLU A 98 7.03 -0.90 0.41
C GLU A 98 8.05 0.25 0.49
N VAL A 99 9.22 0.11 -0.13
CA VAL A 99 10.20 1.21 -0.24
C VAL A 99 9.65 2.36 -1.12
N ALA A 100 8.96 2.05 -2.21
CA ALA A 100 8.30 3.06 -3.02
C ALA A 100 7.18 3.76 -2.25
N LEU A 101 6.40 3.02 -1.46
CA LEU A 101 5.38 3.57 -0.57
C LEU A 101 5.97 4.51 0.48
N PHE A 102 7.12 4.16 1.09
CA PHE A 102 7.84 5.07 1.98
C PHE A 102 8.06 6.43 1.33
N LEU A 103 8.62 6.48 0.12
CA LEU A 103 8.91 7.72 -0.58
C LEU A 103 7.64 8.46 -1.03
N LEU A 104 6.70 7.75 -1.66
CA LEU A 104 5.47 8.35 -2.19
C LEU A 104 4.58 8.89 -1.08
N CYS A 105 4.37 8.13 0.00
CA CYS A 105 3.52 8.57 1.10
C CYS A 105 4.14 9.77 1.83
N LEU A 106 5.48 9.82 1.94
CA LEU A 106 6.16 10.99 2.48
C LEU A 106 5.92 12.22 1.59
N ILE A 107 6.13 12.09 0.27
CA ILE A 107 5.93 13.18 -0.70
C ILE A 107 4.47 13.65 -0.69
N VAL A 108 3.51 12.73 -0.77
CA VAL A 108 2.08 13.06 -0.73
C VAL A 108 1.72 13.77 0.57
N SER A 109 2.23 13.31 1.72
CA SER A 109 1.98 13.96 3.00
C SER A 109 2.55 15.38 3.07
N LEU A 110 3.73 15.62 2.51
CA LEU A 110 4.32 16.97 2.43
C LEU A 110 3.52 17.88 1.50
N ILE A 111 3.04 17.37 0.37
CA ILE A 111 2.15 18.10 -0.54
C ILE A 111 0.84 18.46 0.17
N LEU A 112 0.22 17.50 0.86
CA LEU A 112 -1.03 17.71 1.59
C LEU A 112 -0.85 18.69 2.76
N PHE A 113 0.29 18.68 3.44
CA PHE A 113 0.59 19.64 4.50
C PHE A 113 0.64 21.07 3.97
N LYS A 114 1.09 21.28 2.73
CA LYS A 114 1.13 22.58 2.04
C LYS A 114 0.00 22.76 1.01
N PHE A 115 -1.04 21.93 1.07
CA PHE A 115 -2.08 21.85 0.05
C PHE A 115 -2.73 23.20 -0.26
N SER A 116 -3.07 23.98 0.75
CA SER A 116 -3.67 25.32 0.58
C SER A 116 -2.74 26.29 -0.17
N VAL A 117 -1.45 26.23 0.10
CA VAL A 117 -0.44 27.08 -0.58
C VAL A 117 -0.27 26.62 -2.04
N ILE A 118 -0.14 25.32 -2.25
CA ILE A 118 0.00 24.75 -3.60
C ILE A 118 -1.26 25.05 -4.42
N TYR A 119 -2.43 24.90 -3.83
CA TYR A 119 -3.69 25.21 -4.51
C TYR A 119 -3.79 26.68 -4.91
N SER A 120 -3.29 27.62 -4.08
CA SER A 120 -3.34 29.06 -4.42
C SER A 120 -2.60 29.41 -5.71
N TRP A 121 -1.59 28.63 -6.10
CA TRP A 121 -0.88 28.81 -7.38
C TRP A 121 -1.71 28.36 -8.57
N PHE A 122 -2.55 27.33 -8.40
CA PHE A 122 -3.43 26.81 -9.44
C PHE A 122 -4.76 27.57 -9.51
N SER A 123 -5.15 28.26 -8.44
CA SER A 123 -6.42 28.99 -8.38
C SER A 123 -6.55 30.08 -9.42
N PHE A 124 -5.42 30.62 -9.92
CA PHE A 124 -5.40 31.59 -11.02
C PHE A 124 -6.02 31.05 -12.32
N PHE A 125 -5.92 29.74 -12.56
CA PHE A 125 -6.44 29.06 -13.75
C PHE A 125 -7.87 28.54 -13.58
N VAL A 126 -8.44 28.63 -12.38
CA VAL A 126 -9.76 28.08 -12.04
C VAL A 126 -10.77 29.21 -11.89
N PRO A 127 -11.95 29.13 -12.52
CA PRO A 127 -13.00 30.14 -12.35
C PRO A 127 -13.33 30.43 -10.88
N GLU A 128 -13.75 31.65 -10.55
CA GLU A 128 -14.05 32.09 -9.17
C GLU A 128 -15.29 31.41 -8.54
N SER A 129 -15.94 30.49 -9.26
CA SER A 129 -17.04 29.70 -8.74
C SER A 129 -16.57 28.75 -7.62
N ILE A 130 -17.13 28.87 -6.42
CA ILE A 130 -16.84 28.03 -5.25
C ILE A 130 -17.00 26.53 -5.59
N VAL A 131 -18.03 26.19 -6.39
CA VAL A 131 -18.30 24.79 -6.79
C VAL A 131 -17.18 24.25 -7.65
N VAL A 132 -16.75 25.01 -8.67
CA VAL A 132 -15.67 24.60 -9.58
C VAL A 132 -14.34 24.47 -8.81
N GLN A 133 -14.04 25.40 -7.92
CA GLN A 133 -12.84 25.33 -7.07
C GLN A 133 -12.83 24.09 -6.16
N ASN A 134 -13.96 23.75 -5.55
CA ASN A 134 -14.07 22.56 -4.70
C ASN A 134 -13.93 21.25 -5.50
N ILE A 135 -14.53 21.18 -6.70
CA ILE A 135 -14.36 20.03 -7.60
C ILE A 135 -12.89 19.88 -8.00
N PHE A 136 -12.22 20.96 -8.38
CA PHE A 136 -10.83 20.93 -8.78
C PHE A 136 -9.89 20.51 -7.63
N LYS A 137 -10.09 21.06 -6.41
CA LYS A 137 -9.37 20.61 -5.20
C LYS A 137 -9.57 19.13 -4.94
N SER A 138 -10.81 18.66 -5.04
CA SER A 138 -11.18 17.26 -4.80
C SER A 138 -10.49 16.33 -5.80
N PHE A 139 -10.48 16.71 -7.07
CA PHE A 139 -9.83 15.96 -8.14
C PHE A 139 -8.32 15.86 -7.94
N LEU A 140 -7.67 16.97 -7.57
CA LEU A 140 -6.24 17.00 -7.28
C LEU A 140 -5.89 16.10 -6.08
N ALA A 141 -6.66 16.22 -5.00
CA ALA A 141 -6.48 15.38 -3.81
C ALA A 141 -6.70 13.89 -4.11
N PHE A 142 -7.74 13.58 -4.91
CA PHE A 142 -8.03 12.22 -5.36
C PHE A 142 -6.84 11.60 -6.10
N ILE A 143 -6.29 12.28 -7.10
CA ILE A 143 -5.15 11.76 -7.89
C ILE A 143 -3.92 11.55 -6.99
N LEU A 144 -3.62 12.51 -6.10
CA LEU A 144 -2.47 12.41 -5.20
C LEU A 144 -2.52 11.17 -4.31
N MET A 145 -3.70 10.80 -3.82
CA MET A 145 -3.86 9.64 -2.95
C MET A 145 -4.07 8.32 -3.70
N PHE A 146 -4.65 8.38 -4.90
CA PHE A 146 -4.91 7.21 -5.75
C PHE A 146 -3.63 6.44 -6.09
N ILE A 147 -2.53 7.16 -6.36
CA ILE A 147 -1.24 6.54 -6.75
C ILE A 147 -0.68 5.65 -5.63
N PRO A 148 -0.42 6.14 -4.40
CA PRO A 148 0.06 5.27 -3.33
C PRO A 148 -0.97 4.21 -2.93
N ALA A 149 -2.27 4.51 -2.93
CA ALA A 149 -3.31 3.53 -2.66
C ALA A 149 -3.30 2.38 -3.68
N SER A 150 -2.99 2.66 -4.96
CA SER A 150 -2.85 1.61 -5.98
C SER A 150 -1.66 0.70 -5.71
N LEU A 151 -0.54 1.23 -5.25
CA LEU A 151 0.60 0.40 -4.83
C LEU A 151 0.28 -0.45 -3.59
N MET A 152 -0.43 0.11 -2.61
CA MET A 152 -0.93 -0.64 -1.45
C MET A 152 -1.84 -1.78 -1.89
N GLY A 153 -2.75 -1.54 -2.84
CA GLY A 153 -3.64 -2.56 -3.40
C GLY A 153 -2.91 -3.68 -4.13
N ALA A 154 -1.77 -3.39 -4.75
CA ALA A 154 -0.95 -4.38 -5.44
C ALA A 154 -0.26 -5.36 -4.49
N THR A 155 -0.03 -5.01 -3.23
CA THR A 155 0.72 -5.84 -2.28
C THR A 155 0.02 -7.17 -1.96
N LEU A 156 -1.32 -7.17 -1.84
CA LEU A 156 -2.08 -8.37 -1.48
C LEU A 156 -1.97 -9.49 -2.54
N PRO A 157 -2.22 -9.25 -3.85
CA PRO A 157 -2.04 -10.29 -4.88
C PRO A 157 -0.61 -10.81 -4.95
N ILE A 158 0.38 -9.92 -4.80
CA ILE A 158 1.80 -10.29 -4.87
C ILE A 158 2.18 -11.22 -3.72
N ILE A 159 1.82 -10.88 -2.48
CA ILE A 159 2.08 -11.74 -1.32
C ILE A 159 1.24 -13.00 -1.36
N SER A 160 0.01 -12.95 -1.87
CA SER A 160 -0.84 -14.12 -2.05
C SER A 160 -0.17 -15.14 -2.95
N GLN A 161 0.39 -14.70 -4.08
CA GLN A 161 1.08 -15.58 -5.02
C GLN A 161 2.33 -16.23 -4.41
N TYR A 162 3.03 -15.53 -3.51
CA TYR A 162 4.16 -16.11 -2.75
C TYR A 162 3.76 -17.37 -1.94
N TYR A 163 2.49 -17.54 -1.58
CA TYR A 163 1.98 -18.68 -0.79
C TYR A 163 1.25 -19.76 -1.60
N ILE A 164 1.11 -19.61 -2.93
CA ILE A 164 0.32 -20.53 -3.79
C ILE A 164 1.02 -21.88 -4.05
N THR A 165 2.20 -22.14 -3.52
CA THR A 165 2.99 -23.36 -3.78
C THR A 165 2.28 -24.69 -3.37
N ASP A 166 1.21 -24.65 -2.54
CA ASP A 166 0.47 -25.83 -2.07
C ASP A 166 -1.05 -25.67 -2.28
N ASN A 167 -1.61 -26.31 -3.29
CA ASN A 167 -3.02 -26.23 -3.67
C ASN A 167 -4.04 -26.69 -2.60
N ILE A 168 -3.63 -27.45 -1.58
CA ILE A 168 -4.56 -28.12 -0.64
C ILE A 168 -5.08 -27.19 0.49
N LYS A 169 -4.45 -26.02 0.72
CA LYS A 169 -4.82 -25.06 1.80
C LYS A 169 -4.83 -23.62 1.35
N LEU A 170 -4.95 -23.37 0.06
CA LEU A 170 -4.84 -22.03 -0.53
C LEU A 170 -5.86 -21.06 0.06
N ASP A 171 -7.14 -21.43 0.08
CA ASP A 171 -8.22 -20.57 0.55
C ASP A 171 -8.04 -20.12 2.01
N ALA A 172 -7.61 -21.05 2.88
CA ALA A 172 -7.37 -20.75 4.28
C ALA A 172 -6.16 -19.81 4.48
N ARG A 173 -5.11 -19.95 3.67
CA ARG A 173 -3.91 -19.08 3.73
C ARG A 173 -4.21 -17.68 3.20
N LEU A 174 -4.98 -17.58 2.11
CA LEU A 174 -5.43 -16.29 1.57
C LEU A 174 -6.35 -15.57 2.56
N GLY A 175 -7.30 -16.28 3.16
CA GLY A 175 -8.16 -15.75 4.22
C GLY A 175 -7.35 -15.24 5.42
N LEU A 176 -6.32 -15.98 5.83
CA LEU A 176 -5.44 -15.59 6.93
C LEU A 176 -4.62 -14.34 6.59
N LEU A 177 -4.04 -14.24 5.39
CA LEU A 177 -3.30 -13.06 4.92
C LEU A 177 -4.20 -11.83 4.92
N TYR A 178 -5.36 -11.92 4.29
CA TYR A 178 -6.34 -10.84 4.26
C TYR A 178 -6.78 -10.44 5.67
N GLY A 179 -7.07 -11.42 6.53
CA GLY A 179 -7.47 -11.18 7.91
C GLY A 179 -6.39 -10.47 8.73
N ILE A 180 -5.12 -10.89 8.61
CA ILE A 180 -3.99 -10.26 9.29
C ILE A 180 -3.78 -8.81 8.82
N ASN A 181 -3.83 -8.57 7.52
CA ASN A 181 -3.70 -7.21 6.97
C ASN A 181 -4.85 -6.31 7.42
N THR A 182 -6.09 -6.79 7.37
CA THR A 182 -7.28 -6.06 7.82
C THR A 182 -7.24 -5.78 9.31
N PHE A 183 -6.78 -6.74 10.13
CA PHE A 183 -6.59 -6.53 11.56
C PHE A 183 -5.51 -5.48 11.83
N GLY A 184 -4.39 -5.53 11.09
CA GLY A 184 -3.37 -4.48 11.13
C GLY A 184 -3.94 -3.11 10.77
N ALA A 185 -4.74 -3.04 9.72
CA ALA A 185 -5.43 -1.83 9.28
C ALA A 185 -6.34 -1.26 10.38
N ALA A 186 -7.15 -2.10 11.02
CA ALA A 186 -8.00 -1.70 12.14
C ALA A 186 -7.19 -1.15 13.32
N LEU A 187 -6.09 -1.81 13.69
CA LEU A 187 -5.17 -1.33 14.73
C LEU A 187 -4.54 0.00 14.35
N GLY A 188 -4.05 0.15 13.11
CA GLY A 188 -3.48 1.39 12.59
C GLY A 188 -4.47 2.56 12.67
N CYS A 189 -5.71 2.33 12.27
CA CYS A 189 -6.79 3.32 12.35
C CYS A 189 -7.04 3.77 13.80
N LEU A 190 -7.24 2.83 14.73
CA LEU A 190 -7.49 3.13 16.15
C LEU A 190 -6.30 3.83 16.78
N LEU A 191 -5.09 3.32 16.60
CA LEU A 191 -3.88 3.94 17.14
C LEU A 191 -3.71 5.37 16.63
N THR A 192 -3.96 5.61 15.35
CA THR A 192 -3.81 6.94 14.77
C THR A 192 -4.84 7.91 15.30
N GLY A 193 -6.11 7.52 15.29
CA GLY A 193 -7.21 8.40 15.69
C GLY A 193 -7.18 8.75 17.17
N PHE A 194 -6.88 7.77 18.03
CA PHE A 194 -6.99 7.97 19.50
C PHE A 194 -5.65 8.30 20.17
N PHE A 195 -4.52 7.89 19.59
CA PHE A 195 -3.24 8.01 20.28
C PHE A 195 -2.18 8.80 19.51
N LEU A 196 -1.88 8.45 18.27
CA LEU A 196 -0.73 9.02 17.55
C LEU A 196 -0.93 10.51 17.25
N ILE A 197 -2.06 10.88 16.64
CA ILE A 197 -2.33 12.29 16.31
C ILE A 197 -2.48 13.13 17.57
N ALA A 198 -3.12 12.60 18.62
CA ALA A 198 -3.35 13.33 19.86
C ALA A 198 -2.06 13.63 20.63
N ASN A 199 -1.11 12.69 20.66
CA ASN A 199 0.12 12.83 21.46
C ASN A 199 1.31 13.37 20.65
N PHE A 200 1.42 13.03 19.38
CA PHE A 200 2.58 13.37 18.55
C PHE A 200 2.28 14.38 17.45
N GLY A 201 0.98 14.58 17.13
CA GLY A 201 0.56 15.42 16.02
C GLY A 201 0.68 14.71 14.66
N VAL A 202 0.22 15.40 13.62
CA VAL A 202 0.05 14.86 12.27
C VAL A 202 1.39 14.51 11.61
N LEU A 203 2.37 15.42 11.68
CA LEU A 203 3.65 15.24 10.98
C LEU A 203 4.48 14.09 11.55
N GLN A 204 4.60 13.99 12.89
CA GLN A 204 5.32 12.90 13.55
C GLN A 204 4.65 11.55 13.31
N THR A 205 3.31 11.53 13.23
CA THR A 205 2.57 10.31 12.88
C THR A 205 2.89 9.83 11.46
N VAL A 206 2.97 10.76 10.49
CA VAL A 206 3.43 10.44 9.12
C VAL A 206 4.84 9.86 9.14
N LEU A 207 5.78 10.54 9.82
CA LEU A 207 7.16 10.08 9.90
C LEU A 207 7.28 8.68 10.52
N ALA A 208 6.53 8.41 11.57
CA ALA A 208 6.49 7.07 12.17
C ALA A 208 5.97 6.02 11.18
N ALA A 209 4.90 6.31 10.44
CA ALA A 209 4.36 5.40 9.43
C ALA A 209 5.35 5.18 8.28
N THR A 210 6.00 6.24 7.78
CA THR A 210 6.99 6.12 6.70
C THR A 210 8.20 5.29 7.11
N VAL A 211 8.72 5.48 8.34
CA VAL A 211 9.81 4.65 8.88
C VAL A 211 9.38 3.20 9.01
N LEU A 212 8.15 2.94 9.42
CA LEU A 212 7.63 1.56 9.53
C LEU A 212 7.48 0.90 8.15
N SER A 213 6.99 1.60 7.12
CA SER A 213 6.97 1.09 5.73
C SER A 213 8.38 0.77 5.23
N LEU A 214 9.35 1.65 5.49
CA LEU A 214 10.75 1.42 5.11
C LEU A 214 11.31 0.17 5.80
N PHE A 215 11.03 0.00 7.09
CA PHE A 215 11.42 -1.19 7.84
C PHE A 215 10.82 -2.47 7.25
N VAL A 216 9.54 -2.46 6.89
CA VAL A 216 8.86 -3.58 6.22
C VAL A 216 9.53 -3.90 4.89
N GLY A 217 9.78 -2.88 4.05
CA GLY A 217 10.41 -3.05 2.75
C GLY A 217 11.82 -3.63 2.83
N ILE A 218 12.68 -3.05 3.70
CA ILE A 218 14.06 -3.55 3.90
C ILE A 218 14.05 -4.97 4.45
N SER A 219 13.16 -5.28 5.39
CA SER A 219 13.06 -6.62 5.97
C SER A 219 12.65 -7.66 4.93
N ALA A 220 11.71 -7.33 4.05
CA ALA A 220 11.29 -8.21 2.95
C ALA A 220 12.44 -8.47 1.96
N ILE A 221 13.19 -7.44 1.59
CA ILE A 221 14.36 -7.55 0.71
C ILE A 221 15.46 -8.42 1.34
N ARG A 222 15.74 -8.26 2.62
CA ARG A 222 16.74 -9.09 3.33
C ARG A 222 16.35 -10.58 3.37
N ILE A 223 15.07 -10.87 3.66
CA ILE A 223 14.58 -12.26 3.66
C ILE A 223 14.74 -12.90 2.27
N TYR A 224 14.51 -12.11 1.20
CA TYR A 224 14.77 -12.55 -0.16
C TYR A 224 16.26 -12.90 -0.37
N GLN A 225 17.18 -12.01 0.01
CA GLN A 225 18.62 -12.23 -0.14
C GLN A 225 19.10 -13.50 0.58
N GLU A 226 18.64 -13.69 1.83
CA GLU A 226 18.92 -14.91 2.59
C GLU A 226 18.32 -16.17 1.97
N SER A 227 17.26 -16.05 1.14
CA SER A 227 16.67 -17.19 0.44
C SER A 227 17.42 -17.59 -0.81
N VAL A 228 18.17 -16.68 -1.42
CA VAL A 228 18.97 -16.92 -2.62
C VAL A 228 20.36 -17.47 -2.24
N GLU A 229 20.89 -17.10 -1.08
CA GLU A 229 22.20 -17.52 -0.60
C GLU A 229 22.19 -18.89 0.11
N SER A 230 21.03 -19.43 0.49
CA SER A 230 20.86 -20.70 1.23
C SER A 230 20.46 -21.86 0.32
#